data_39905042f639897b0c716f321d7c841b
#
_entry.id   39905042f639897b0c716f321d7c841b
#
_cell.length_a   1.000
_cell.length_b   1.000
_cell.length_c   1.000
_cell.angle_alpha   90.00
_cell.angle_beta   90.00
_cell.angle_gamma   90.00
#
_symmetry.space_group_name_H-M   'P 1'
#
loop_
_entity.id
_entity.type
_entity.pdbx_description
1 polymer ?
#
loop_
_entity_poly.entity_id
_entity_poly.type
_entity_poly.pdbx_seq_one_letter_code
_entity_poly.pdbx_strand_id
1 'polypeptide(L)'
;MWFLITLVGAGLYGLLANGPMLLSNAEKLPSEFERVSGKFLSWYYEDQAWAGLWSANPEGYVDSVEMKLSDVDIKLHLLTEHGRIGGEISMKSICRVVPMFDYLLLEGKISGDIATITAFDFIGGERKNFFRFSAKRDGVVITVAPGEGVQEWLPAVPVRIGLHPSREGEDPYDQLTGTCRVEKEELMKKIRPSGLGR
;
A
#
# COMPACT_ATOMS: atom_id res chain seq x y z
N MET A 1 -28.48 -58.87 -4.79
CA MET A 1 -28.07 -58.66 -6.20
C MET A 1 -28.93 -57.64 -6.96
N TRP A 2 -30.22 -57.58 -6.73
CA TRP A 2 -31.10 -56.59 -7.39
C TRP A 2 -30.87 -55.12 -6.99
N PHE A 3 -30.49 -54.85 -5.76
CA PHE A 3 -30.20 -53.48 -5.25
C PHE A 3 -28.97 -52.85 -5.92
N LEU A 4 -27.99 -53.59 -6.31
CA LEU A 4 -26.82 -53.10 -7.01
C LEU A 4 -27.13 -52.69 -8.46
N ILE A 5 -28.04 -53.41 -9.12
CA ILE A 5 -28.42 -53.15 -10.51
C ILE A 5 -29.25 -51.88 -10.58
N THR A 6 -30.12 -51.61 -9.60
CA THR A 6 -30.89 -50.36 -9.54
C THR A 6 -30.04 -49.13 -9.24
N LEU A 7 -29.00 -49.26 -8.41
CA LEU A 7 -28.09 -48.14 -8.10
C LEU A 7 -27.21 -47.78 -9.30
N VAL A 8 -26.71 -48.76 -10.04
CA VAL A 8 -25.91 -48.55 -11.25
C VAL A 8 -26.79 -47.96 -12.37
N GLY A 9 -28.04 -48.44 -12.51
CA GLY A 9 -28.97 -47.92 -13.50
C GLY A 9 -29.38 -46.43 -13.23
N ALA A 10 -29.64 -46.08 -11.97
CA ALA A 10 -29.95 -44.69 -11.58
C ALA A 10 -28.78 -43.75 -11.79
N GLY A 11 -27.54 -44.22 -11.49
CA GLY A 11 -26.32 -43.44 -11.74
C GLY A 11 -26.05 -43.16 -13.23
N LEU A 12 -26.21 -44.19 -14.07
CA LEU A 12 -26.08 -44.08 -15.51
C LEU A 12 -27.17 -43.21 -16.13
N TYR A 13 -28.43 -43.31 -15.69
CA TYR A 13 -29.50 -42.46 -16.15
C TYR A 13 -29.29 -40.99 -15.76
N GLY A 14 -28.80 -40.71 -14.53
CA GLY A 14 -28.44 -39.39 -14.08
C GLY A 14 -27.29 -38.74 -14.92
N LEU A 15 -26.28 -39.52 -15.27
CA LEU A 15 -25.20 -39.12 -16.16
C LEU A 15 -25.65 -38.84 -17.59
N LEU A 16 -26.55 -39.72 -18.14
CA LEU A 16 -27.06 -39.56 -19.49
C LEU A 16 -28.05 -38.36 -19.59
N ALA A 17 -28.88 -38.16 -18.57
CA ALA A 17 -29.85 -37.06 -18.55
C ALA A 17 -29.18 -35.68 -18.37
N ASN A 18 -28.11 -35.62 -17.58
CA ASN A 18 -27.41 -34.37 -17.29
C ASN A 18 -26.05 -34.24 -18.01
N GLY A 19 -25.67 -35.23 -18.78
CA GLY A 19 -24.39 -35.28 -19.51
C GLY A 19 -24.16 -34.09 -20.41
N PRO A 20 -25.11 -33.63 -21.21
CA PRO A 20 -24.95 -32.42 -22.02
C PRO A 20 -24.72 -31.15 -21.21
N MET A 21 -25.37 -31.05 -20.05
CA MET A 21 -25.20 -29.91 -19.15
C MET A 21 -23.83 -29.94 -18.43
N LEU A 22 -23.38 -31.14 -18.05
CA LEU A 22 -22.05 -31.33 -17.45
C LEU A 22 -20.94 -31.09 -18.46
N LEU A 23 -21.11 -31.54 -19.72
CA LEU A 23 -20.16 -31.28 -20.81
C LEU A 23 -20.11 -29.80 -21.18
N SER A 24 -21.24 -29.12 -21.31
CA SER A 24 -21.27 -27.69 -21.61
C SER A 24 -20.66 -26.83 -20.49
N ASN A 25 -20.79 -27.25 -19.24
CA ASN A 25 -20.12 -26.62 -18.12
C ASN A 25 -18.62 -26.93 -18.09
N ALA A 26 -18.21 -28.14 -18.47
CA ALA A 26 -16.80 -28.52 -18.57
C ALA A 26 -16.08 -27.79 -19.72
N GLU A 27 -16.77 -27.52 -20.84
CA GLU A 27 -16.21 -26.69 -21.93
C GLU A 27 -16.01 -25.23 -21.54
N LYS A 28 -16.85 -24.68 -20.63
CA LYS A 28 -16.74 -23.31 -20.14
C LYS A 28 -15.71 -23.15 -18.99
N LEU A 29 -15.41 -24.25 -18.27
CA LEU A 29 -14.46 -24.24 -17.17
C LEU A 29 -13.07 -23.69 -17.53
N PRO A 30 -12.43 -24.03 -18.68
CA PRO A 30 -11.16 -23.48 -19.03
C PRO A 30 -11.19 -21.95 -19.24
N SER A 31 -12.21 -21.46 -19.95
CA SER A 31 -12.35 -20.03 -20.25
C SER A 31 -12.66 -19.20 -18.99
N GLU A 32 -13.49 -19.71 -18.12
CA GLU A 32 -13.78 -19.08 -16.82
C GLU A 32 -12.56 -19.14 -15.89
N PHE A 33 -11.82 -20.24 -15.88
CA PHE A 33 -10.59 -20.40 -15.12
C PHE A 33 -9.50 -19.46 -15.64
N GLU A 34 -9.31 -19.36 -16.95
CA GLU A 34 -8.37 -18.39 -17.54
C GLU A 34 -8.76 -16.94 -17.23
N ARG A 35 -10.04 -16.62 -17.28
CA ARG A 35 -10.54 -15.29 -16.94
C ARG A 35 -10.33 -14.95 -15.45
N VAL A 36 -10.58 -15.90 -14.55
CA VAL A 36 -10.40 -15.73 -13.11
C VAL A 36 -8.92 -15.71 -12.75
N SER A 37 -8.12 -16.63 -13.29
CA SER A 37 -6.68 -16.68 -13.05
C SER A 37 -5.97 -15.46 -13.64
N GLY A 38 -6.37 -15.00 -14.84
CA GLY A 38 -5.85 -13.78 -15.43
C GLY A 38 -6.12 -12.55 -14.56
N LYS A 39 -7.33 -12.41 -14.03
CA LYS A 39 -7.66 -11.33 -13.07
C LYS A 39 -6.89 -11.47 -11.76
N PHE A 40 -6.73 -12.69 -11.25
CA PHE A 40 -5.97 -12.96 -10.03
C PHE A 40 -4.49 -12.64 -10.22
N LEU A 41 -3.89 -13.05 -11.34
CA LEU A 41 -2.50 -12.78 -11.65
C LEU A 41 -2.25 -11.29 -11.88
N SER A 42 -3.10 -10.59 -12.64
CA SER A 42 -2.96 -9.15 -12.85
C SER A 42 -3.01 -8.41 -11.52
N TRP A 43 -3.96 -8.77 -10.68
CA TRP A 43 -4.13 -8.20 -9.36
C TRP A 43 -2.94 -8.50 -8.42
N TYR A 44 -2.40 -9.73 -8.42
CA TYR A 44 -1.22 -10.10 -7.65
C TYR A 44 0.03 -9.32 -8.09
N TYR A 45 0.24 -9.18 -9.40
CA TYR A 45 1.37 -8.41 -9.94
C TYR A 45 1.18 -6.90 -9.74
N GLU A 46 -0.03 -6.39 -9.82
CA GLU A 46 -0.34 -4.99 -9.55
C GLU A 46 -0.02 -4.64 -8.09
N ASP A 47 -0.39 -5.50 -7.14
CA ASP A 47 -0.07 -5.31 -5.74
C ASP A 47 1.44 -5.21 -5.50
N GLN A 48 2.21 -6.17 -6.00
CA GLN A 48 3.66 -6.17 -5.82
C GLN A 48 4.35 -4.93 -6.42
N ALA A 49 3.80 -4.39 -7.48
CA ALA A 49 4.35 -3.21 -8.13
C ALA A 49 4.21 -1.92 -7.31
N TRP A 50 3.34 -1.91 -6.29
CA TRP A 50 3.18 -0.81 -5.35
C TRP A 50 4.05 -0.97 -4.10
N ALA A 51 4.41 -2.22 -3.76
CA ALA A 51 5.16 -2.52 -2.55
C ALA A 51 6.59 -1.97 -2.60
N GLY A 52 7.10 -1.53 -1.47
CA GLY A 52 8.47 -1.05 -1.31
C GLY A 52 8.57 0.34 -0.72
N LEU A 53 9.81 0.82 -0.65
CA LEU A 53 10.13 2.16 -0.18
C LEU A 53 10.17 3.13 -1.37
N TRP A 54 9.47 4.24 -1.24
CA TRP A 54 9.37 5.30 -2.24
C TRP A 54 9.86 6.60 -1.64
N SER A 55 10.73 7.31 -2.32
CA SER A 55 11.28 8.56 -1.81
C SER A 55 11.52 9.59 -2.91
N ALA A 56 11.65 10.84 -2.53
CA ALA A 56 12.06 11.90 -3.44
C ALA A 56 13.55 11.79 -3.82
N ASN A 57 14.35 11.08 -3.03
CA ASN A 57 15.74 10.78 -3.33
C ASN A 57 16.00 9.26 -3.26
N PRO A 58 15.74 8.50 -4.34
CA PRO A 58 15.85 7.04 -4.39
C PRO A 58 17.29 6.51 -4.51
N GLU A 59 18.29 7.23 -4.04
CA GLU A 59 19.71 6.85 -3.97
C GLU A 59 20.29 6.25 -5.27
N GLY A 60 19.98 6.87 -6.41
CA GLY A 60 20.54 6.50 -7.71
C GLY A 60 19.87 5.30 -8.40
N TYR A 61 18.83 4.70 -7.83
CA TYR A 61 18.03 3.67 -8.49
C TYR A 61 17.15 4.27 -9.60
N VAL A 62 16.61 5.45 -9.34
CA VAL A 62 15.83 6.23 -10.32
C VAL A 62 16.55 7.56 -10.50
N ASP A 63 16.82 7.96 -11.75
CA ASP A 63 17.38 9.27 -12.04
C ASP A 63 16.36 10.36 -11.68
N SER A 64 16.66 11.14 -10.64
CA SER A 64 15.76 12.14 -10.11
C SER A 64 15.50 13.29 -11.07
N VAL A 65 16.47 13.62 -11.93
CA VAL A 65 16.36 14.69 -12.93
C VAL A 65 15.56 14.22 -14.13
N GLU A 66 15.89 13.03 -14.68
CA GLU A 66 15.19 12.45 -15.82
C GLU A 66 13.71 12.18 -15.48
N MET A 67 13.43 11.63 -14.32
CA MET A 67 12.07 11.32 -13.85
C MET A 67 11.34 12.51 -13.24
N LYS A 68 12.01 13.69 -13.17
CA LYS A 68 11.44 14.93 -12.61
C LYS A 68 10.86 14.72 -11.21
N LEU A 69 11.64 14.08 -10.33
CA LEU A 69 11.23 13.90 -8.95
C LEU A 69 11.18 15.24 -8.21
N SER A 70 10.34 15.32 -7.22
CA SER A 70 10.15 16.53 -6.42
C SER A 70 11.24 16.65 -5.35
N ASP A 71 11.72 17.87 -5.11
CA ASP A 71 12.64 18.15 -4.00
C ASP A 71 11.85 18.37 -2.70
N VAL A 72 11.28 17.28 -2.20
CA VAL A 72 10.49 17.25 -0.96
C VAL A 72 10.91 16.05 -0.15
N ASP A 73 11.20 16.23 1.13
CA ASP A 73 11.55 15.15 2.03
C ASP A 73 10.30 14.35 2.41
N ILE A 74 9.93 13.40 1.53
CA ILE A 74 8.83 12.47 1.71
C ILE A 74 9.33 11.05 1.46
N LYS A 75 8.96 10.13 2.33
CA LYS A 75 9.21 8.71 2.22
C LYS A 75 7.93 7.95 2.49
N LEU A 76 7.60 7.01 1.62
CA LEU A 76 6.48 6.09 1.75
C LEU A 76 7.03 4.66 1.77
N HIS A 77 6.79 3.93 2.83
CA HIS A 77 6.96 2.48 2.84
C HIS A 77 5.57 1.85 2.62
N LEU A 78 5.37 1.19 1.50
CA LEU A 78 4.09 0.61 1.11
C LEU A 78 4.14 -0.91 1.20
N LEU A 79 3.19 -1.47 1.90
CA LEU A 79 2.88 -2.89 1.97
C LEU A 79 1.56 -3.12 1.27
N THR A 80 1.48 -4.15 0.44
CA THR A 80 0.30 -4.38 -0.39
C THR A 80 -0.17 -5.81 -0.28
N GLU A 81 -1.45 -5.98 -0.08
CA GLU A 81 -2.09 -7.27 -0.03
C GLU A 81 -3.55 -7.15 -0.46
N HIS A 82 -3.96 -7.97 -1.44
CA HIS A 82 -5.36 -8.09 -1.87
C HIS A 82 -6.01 -6.76 -2.30
N GLY A 83 -5.28 -5.93 -3.08
CA GLY A 83 -5.77 -4.63 -3.54
C GLY A 83 -5.84 -3.58 -2.42
N ARG A 84 -5.25 -3.88 -1.26
CA ARG A 84 -5.14 -2.94 -0.13
C ARG A 84 -3.71 -2.44 0.00
N ILE A 85 -3.57 -1.24 0.49
CA ILE A 85 -2.30 -0.65 0.89
C ILE A 85 -2.30 -0.49 2.39
N GLY A 86 -1.22 -0.95 3.02
CA GLY A 86 -0.77 -0.60 4.35
C GLY A 86 0.61 0.05 4.29
N GLY A 87 1.18 0.34 5.43
CA GLY A 87 2.55 0.86 5.52
C GLY A 87 2.65 2.16 6.28
N GLU A 88 3.66 2.97 5.97
CA GLU A 88 4.02 4.17 6.71
C GLU A 88 4.40 5.33 5.78
N ILE A 89 4.19 6.55 6.26
CA ILE A 89 4.64 7.78 5.63
C ILE A 89 5.45 8.62 6.61
N SER A 90 6.63 9.06 6.19
CA SER A 90 7.48 9.98 6.93
C SER A 90 7.77 11.22 6.09
N MET A 91 7.69 12.39 6.70
CA MET A 91 8.01 13.68 6.07
C MET A 91 8.20 14.79 7.12
N LYS A 92 8.96 15.81 6.79
CA LYS A 92 9.22 16.93 7.72
C LYS A 92 7.98 17.70 8.18
N SER A 93 6.91 17.71 7.39
CA SER A 93 5.65 18.32 7.82
C SER A 93 5.00 17.59 8.99
N ILE A 94 5.10 16.24 9.04
CA ILE A 94 4.65 15.44 10.20
C ILE A 94 5.42 15.89 11.45
N CYS A 95 6.74 16.04 11.35
CA CYS A 95 7.58 16.47 12.47
C CYS A 95 7.18 17.84 13.02
N ARG A 96 6.74 18.75 12.17
CA ARG A 96 6.29 20.10 12.59
C ARG A 96 4.94 20.10 13.27
N VAL A 97 4.00 19.27 12.81
CA VAL A 97 2.63 19.24 13.33
C VAL A 97 2.52 18.29 14.53
N VAL A 98 3.15 17.14 14.46
CA VAL A 98 3.13 16.11 15.51
C VAL A 98 4.55 15.57 15.78
N PRO A 99 5.42 16.35 16.43
CA PRO A 99 6.85 16.04 16.55
C PRO A 99 7.18 14.77 17.33
N MET A 100 6.19 14.16 18.00
CA MET A 100 6.35 12.88 18.68
C MET A 100 6.36 11.68 17.75
N PHE A 101 5.87 11.83 16.52
CA PHE A 101 5.78 10.76 15.52
C PHE A 101 6.86 10.95 14.45
N ASP A 102 7.66 9.90 14.19
CA ASP A 102 8.58 9.89 13.06
C ASP A 102 7.88 9.58 11.74
N TYR A 103 6.78 8.85 11.81
CA TYR A 103 5.93 8.45 10.68
C TYR A 103 4.47 8.32 11.15
N LEU A 104 3.57 8.28 10.20
CA LEU A 104 2.17 7.92 10.39
C LEU A 104 1.88 6.61 9.65
N LEU A 105 0.95 5.84 10.17
CA LEU A 105 0.47 4.61 9.53
C LEU A 105 -0.39 4.93 8.31
N LEU A 106 -0.38 4.04 7.33
CA LEU A 106 -1.14 4.15 6.10
C LEU A 106 -2.16 3.03 5.97
N GLU A 107 -3.31 3.36 5.45
CA GLU A 107 -4.32 2.41 5.00
C GLU A 107 -4.99 2.93 3.74
N GLY A 108 -5.15 2.07 2.74
CA GLY A 108 -5.74 2.48 1.48
C GLY A 108 -6.21 1.33 0.60
N LYS A 109 -6.65 1.70 -0.59
CA LYS A 109 -7.09 0.76 -1.63
C LYS A 109 -6.46 1.11 -2.96
N ILE A 110 -6.07 0.08 -3.70
CA ILE A 110 -5.57 0.16 -5.06
C ILE A 110 -6.74 -0.04 -6.04
N SER A 111 -6.75 0.73 -7.10
CA SER A 111 -7.64 0.58 -8.24
C SER A 111 -6.84 0.87 -9.51
N GLY A 112 -6.24 -0.17 -10.10
CA GLY A 112 -5.31 -0.05 -11.23
C GLY A 112 -4.05 0.73 -10.85
N ASP A 113 -3.77 1.80 -11.57
CA ASP A 113 -2.63 2.69 -11.35
C ASP A 113 -2.87 3.80 -10.32
N ILE A 114 -4.02 3.80 -9.65
CA ILE A 114 -4.39 4.80 -8.64
C ILE A 114 -4.65 4.12 -7.30
N ALA A 115 -4.12 4.72 -6.23
CA ALA A 115 -4.43 4.36 -4.86
C ALA A 115 -5.01 5.55 -4.10
N THR A 116 -5.98 5.28 -3.22
CA THR A 116 -6.50 6.26 -2.27
C THR A 116 -6.08 5.83 -0.88
N ILE A 117 -5.36 6.69 -0.18
CA ILE A 117 -4.64 6.37 1.05
C ILE A 117 -5.01 7.36 2.14
N THR A 118 -5.20 6.86 3.36
CA THR A 118 -5.43 7.65 4.57
C THR A 118 -4.26 7.45 5.51
N ALA A 119 -3.67 8.55 5.97
CA ALA A 119 -2.67 8.54 7.04
C ALA A 119 -3.37 8.66 8.39
N PHE A 120 -3.00 7.79 9.32
CA PHE A 120 -3.60 7.71 10.64
C PHE A 120 -2.58 7.27 11.69
N ASP A 121 -2.95 7.36 12.96
CA ASP A 121 -2.23 6.73 14.08
C ASP A 121 -3.19 6.50 15.25
N PHE A 122 -2.72 5.84 16.29
CA PHE A 122 -3.46 5.59 17.52
C PHE A 122 -2.98 6.53 18.63
N ILE A 123 -3.87 7.36 19.13
CA ILE A 123 -3.62 8.28 20.25
C ILE A 123 -4.55 7.89 21.40
N GLY A 124 -3.98 7.49 22.53
CA GLY A 124 -4.77 7.03 23.69
C GLY A 124 -5.61 5.78 23.41
N GLY A 125 -5.20 4.93 22.48
CA GLY A 125 -5.92 3.73 22.06
C GLY A 125 -7.02 3.99 21.01
N GLU A 126 -7.25 5.24 20.61
CA GLU A 126 -8.21 5.60 19.57
C GLU A 126 -7.51 5.89 18.24
N ARG A 127 -8.05 5.36 17.15
CA ARG A 127 -7.59 5.69 15.82
C ARG A 127 -7.94 7.14 15.46
N LYS A 128 -6.93 7.92 15.08
CA LYS A 128 -7.07 9.29 14.57
C LYS A 128 -6.59 9.35 13.12
N ASN A 129 -7.46 9.75 12.23
CA ASN A 129 -7.11 10.00 10.82
C ASN A 129 -6.62 11.44 10.71
N PHE A 130 -5.43 11.63 10.12
CA PHE A 130 -4.81 12.94 9.97
C PHE A 130 -5.13 13.55 8.63
N PHE A 131 -4.84 12.82 7.53
CA PHE A 131 -5.10 13.33 6.18
C PHE A 131 -5.32 12.17 5.19
N ARG A 132 -5.87 12.53 4.03
CA ARG A 132 -6.07 11.62 2.91
C ARG A 132 -5.41 12.17 1.65
N PHE A 133 -4.85 11.28 0.84
CA PHE A 133 -4.23 11.64 -0.43
C PHE A 133 -4.48 10.55 -1.46
N SER A 134 -4.27 10.88 -2.73
CA SER A 134 -4.22 9.91 -3.82
C SER A 134 -2.79 9.75 -4.30
N ALA A 135 -2.48 8.55 -4.76
CA ALA A 135 -1.20 8.23 -5.37
C ALA A 135 -1.47 7.60 -6.74
N LYS A 136 -0.78 8.10 -7.77
CA LYS A 136 -0.80 7.52 -9.11
C LYS A 136 0.57 6.95 -9.42
N ARG A 137 0.62 5.65 -9.76
CA ARG A 137 1.85 4.95 -10.11
C ARG A 137 2.05 4.96 -11.63
N ASP A 138 3.29 5.23 -12.03
CA ASP A 138 3.76 5.13 -13.41
C ASP A 138 5.15 4.46 -13.39
N GLY A 139 5.15 3.14 -13.56
CA GLY A 139 6.35 2.31 -13.45
C GLY A 139 7.00 2.41 -12.07
N VAL A 140 8.20 2.95 -12.03
CA VAL A 140 9.04 3.15 -10.82
C VAL A 140 8.85 4.53 -10.18
N VAL A 141 7.84 5.28 -10.58
CA VAL A 141 7.50 6.61 -10.02
C VAL A 141 6.07 6.61 -9.51
N ILE A 142 5.86 7.23 -8.35
CA ILE A 142 4.54 7.53 -7.80
C ILE A 142 4.37 9.05 -7.76
N THR A 143 3.22 9.53 -8.23
CA THR A 143 2.79 10.91 -8.06
C THR A 143 1.78 10.96 -6.92
N VAL A 144 2.16 11.57 -5.82
CA VAL A 144 1.31 11.80 -4.64
C VAL A 144 0.58 13.12 -4.82
N ALA A 145 -0.74 13.08 -4.84
CA ALA A 145 -1.58 14.27 -4.95
C ALA A 145 -2.36 14.49 -3.64
N PRO A 146 -2.29 15.69 -3.04
CA PRO A 146 -3.02 15.98 -1.81
C PRO A 146 -4.53 15.92 -2.06
N GLY A 147 -5.28 15.43 -1.06
CA GLY A 147 -6.73 15.56 -1.00
C GLY A 147 -7.15 16.96 -0.52
N GLU A 148 -8.44 17.15 -0.30
CA GLU A 148 -8.95 18.40 0.28
C GLU A 148 -8.51 18.56 1.74
N GLY A 149 -8.11 19.78 2.15
CA GLY A 149 -7.79 20.12 3.54
C GLY A 149 -6.44 19.61 4.06
N VAL A 150 -5.54 19.20 3.19
CA VAL A 150 -4.26 18.55 3.57
C VAL A 150 -3.02 19.44 3.45
N GLN A 151 -3.19 20.76 3.24
CA GLN A 151 -2.06 21.70 2.97
C GLN A 151 -1.07 21.82 4.14
N GLU A 152 -1.47 21.49 5.36
CA GLU A 152 -0.55 21.43 6.51
C GLU A 152 0.41 20.23 6.45
N TRP A 153 -0.01 19.16 5.77
CA TRP A 153 0.70 17.88 5.72
C TRP A 153 1.46 17.69 4.41
N LEU A 154 0.80 17.87 3.29
CA LEU A 154 1.34 17.67 1.96
C LEU A 154 1.43 19.00 1.20
N PRO A 155 2.43 19.17 0.30
CA PRO A 155 2.47 20.29 -0.61
C PRO A 155 1.17 20.42 -1.41
N ALA A 156 0.77 21.65 -1.71
CA ALA A 156 -0.44 21.91 -2.52
C ALA A 156 -0.33 21.39 -3.96
N VAL A 157 0.89 21.15 -4.43
CA VAL A 157 1.18 20.59 -5.75
C VAL A 157 1.49 19.09 -5.65
N PRO A 158 1.17 18.29 -6.67
CA PRO A 158 1.53 16.87 -6.70
C PRO A 158 3.05 16.66 -6.55
N VAL A 159 3.42 15.69 -5.74
CA VAL A 159 4.81 15.32 -5.44
C VAL A 159 5.15 14.03 -6.18
N ARG A 160 6.24 14.03 -6.94
CA ARG A 160 6.75 12.84 -7.65
C ARG A 160 7.88 12.23 -6.85
N ILE A 161 7.76 10.95 -6.56
CA ILE A 161 8.73 10.15 -5.80
C ILE A 161 9.07 8.88 -6.57
N GLY A 162 10.30 8.41 -6.43
CA GLY A 162 10.78 7.19 -7.09
C GLY A 162 10.87 6.00 -6.15
N LEU A 163 10.82 4.81 -6.71
CA LEU A 163 11.05 3.56 -5.99
C LEU A 163 12.51 3.54 -5.51
N HIS A 164 12.70 3.29 -4.22
CA HIS A 164 14.02 3.10 -3.62
C HIS A 164 14.44 1.64 -3.75
N PRO A 165 15.71 1.35 -4.09
CA PRO A 165 16.17 -0.02 -4.17
C PRO A 165 16.12 -0.68 -2.80
N SER A 166 15.53 -1.87 -2.72
CA SER A 166 15.66 -2.71 -1.53
C SER A 166 17.08 -3.30 -1.51
N ARG A 167 17.86 -2.96 -0.49
CA ARG A 167 19.15 -3.62 -0.22
C ARG A 167 18.91 -4.78 0.73
N GLU A 168 19.56 -5.90 0.44
CA GLU A 168 19.48 -7.09 1.29
C GLU A 168 19.99 -6.76 2.70
N GLY A 169 19.14 -6.96 3.73
CA GLY A 169 19.47 -6.67 5.12
C GLY A 169 19.19 -5.23 5.58
N GLU A 170 18.69 -4.35 4.73
CA GLU A 170 18.26 -3.01 5.11
C GLU A 170 16.81 -3.04 5.56
N ASP A 171 16.55 -2.60 6.81
CA ASP A 171 15.17 -2.44 7.29
C ASP A 171 14.60 -1.12 6.77
N PRO A 172 13.49 -1.14 6.02
CA PRO A 172 12.82 0.09 5.57
C PRO A 172 12.47 1.05 6.71
N TYR A 173 12.25 0.56 7.91
CA TYR A 173 11.97 1.37 9.09
C TYR A 173 13.14 2.24 9.52
N ASP A 174 14.38 1.80 9.32
CA ASP A 174 15.57 2.59 9.65
C ASP A 174 15.62 3.88 8.84
N GLN A 175 15.05 3.87 7.64
CA GLN A 175 14.97 5.05 6.79
C GLN A 175 13.83 6.01 7.16
N LEU A 176 12.80 5.53 7.85
CA LEU A 176 11.66 6.34 8.30
C LEU A 176 11.89 6.92 9.69
N THR A 177 12.62 6.19 10.54
CA THR A 177 12.93 6.62 11.91
C THR A 177 13.97 7.73 11.94
N GLY A 178 13.90 8.57 12.95
CA GLY A 178 14.85 9.68 13.15
C GLY A 178 14.60 10.92 12.29
N THR A 179 13.62 10.90 11.40
CA THR A 179 13.24 12.07 10.59
C THR A 179 12.90 13.29 11.46
N CYS A 180 12.24 13.06 12.60
CA CYS A 180 11.81 14.12 13.54
C CYS A 180 12.74 14.31 14.74
N ARG A 181 13.97 13.82 14.69
CA ARG A 181 14.88 13.88 15.85
C ARG A 181 15.11 15.29 16.36
N VAL A 182 15.32 16.25 15.48
CA VAL A 182 15.59 17.64 15.83
C VAL A 182 14.37 18.27 16.50
N GLU A 183 13.20 18.11 15.91
CA GLU A 183 11.94 18.63 16.42
C GLU A 183 11.56 18.01 17.78
N LYS A 184 11.82 16.71 17.95
CA LYS A 184 11.66 16.00 19.24
C LYS A 184 12.59 16.58 20.31
N GLU A 185 13.86 16.77 19.99
CA GLU A 185 14.82 17.34 20.93
C GLU A 185 14.45 18.77 21.36
N GLU A 186 13.98 19.58 20.42
CA GLU A 186 13.51 20.94 20.72
C GLU A 186 12.25 20.93 21.60
N LEU A 187 11.30 20.04 21.30
CA LEU A 187 10.09 19.86 22.11
C LEU A 187 10.46 19.45 23.54
N MET A 188 11.36 18.46 23.68
CA MET A 188 11.79 17.96 24.98
C MET A 188 12.54 19.02 25.79
N LYS A 189 13.32 19.90 25.14
CA LYS A 189 13.94 21.05 25.81
C LYS A 189 12.90 22.05 26.33
N LYS A 190 11.80 22.29 25.61
CA LYS A 190 10.72 23.19 26.02
C LYS A 190 9.88 22.63 27.17
N ILE A 191 9.69 21.30 27.21
CA ILE A 191 8.88 20.60 28.23
C ILE A 191 9.69 20.40 29.53
N ARG A 192 11.02 20.29 29.46
CA ARG A 192 11.85 20.19 30.64
C ARG A 192 11.78 21.49 31.44
N PRO A 193 11.16 21.51 32.61
CA PRO A 193 11.15 22.74 33.44
C PRO A 193 12.61 23.10 33.74
N SER A 194 12.94 24.36 33.49
CA SER A 194 14.22 25.01 33.85
C SER A 194 14.39 25.11 35.37
N GLY A 195 14.29 23.98 36.10
CA GLY A 195 14.24 23.97 37.54
C GLY A 195 14.54 22.64 38.22
N LEU A 196 15.65 21.97 37.84
CA LEU A 196 16.28 20.96 38.71
C LEU A 196 17.80 21.00 38.45
N GLY A 197 18.32 22.22 38.67
CA GLY A 197 19.71 22.40 38.98
C GLY A 197 19.85 22.58 40.50
N ARG A 198 20.06 21.47 41.19
CA ARG A 198 20.83 21.42 42.46
C ARG A 198 21.08 19.97 42.82
#